data_a20494f5488c0d07a42fcf872e90fbc9
#
_entry.id   a20494f5488c0d07a42fcf872e90fbc9
#
_cell.length_a   1.000
_cell.length_b   1.000
_cell.length_c   1.000
_cell.angle_alpha   90.00
_cell.angle_beta   90.00
_cell.angle_gamma   90.00
#
_symmetry.space_group_name_H-M   'P 1'
#
loop_
_entity.id
_entity.type
_entity.pdbx_description
1 polymer ?
#
loop_
_entity_poly.entity_id
_entity_poly.type
_entity_poly.pdbx_seq_one_letter_code
_entity_poly.pdbx_strand_id
1 'polypeptide(L)'
;GWLYAHLQRFVNPTPFSLTQGIEYLFMAVVGGVGHVWGAVLGAGLITVLKQWLQDLLPQLLGQSGNFEIIVFGIAMVLILQRARDGLWPVILKYVPARSQKREVSPAKMLPKRASTATGTLLLEAKAVTKRFGGLVANNQLSLTVRAGEVMALIGPNGAGKSTMFNCISGVSPASEGEIHFMGERIDHMLSRDIARRGMSRTFQHVRLLGQMTVLENVAIGAHLRGNKGVIPAALRLDRAEEQRLLAEAARQIERVGLADHMFEAAGSLALGKQRIVEIARALCSDPCLLLLDEPAAGLRYREKQDLADLLGRLRSEGMGILLVEHDMDFV
;
A
#
# COMPACT_ATOMS: atom_id res chain seq x y z
N GLY A 1 -23.59 3.90 21.47
CA GLY A 1 -23.96 3.70 22.87
C GLY A 1 -23.89 4.98 23.68
N TRP A 2 -22.69 5.56 23.90
CA TRP A 2 -22.49 6.74 24.77
C TRP A 2 -23.28 7.97 24.32
N LEU A 3 -23.20 8.35 23.06
CA LEU A 3 -23.97 9.48 22.50
C LEU A 3 -25.49 9.26 22.64
N TYR A 4 -25.97 8.05 22.41
CA TYR A 4 -27.39 7.70 22.56
C TYR A 4 -27.85 7.86 24.01
N ALA A 5 -27.09 7.33 24.98
CA ALA A 5 -27.39 7.44 26.41
C ALA A 5 -27.45 8.91 26.87
N HIS A 6 -26.54 9.77 26.38
CA HIS A 6 -26.51 11.19 26.71
C HIS A 6 -27.66 11.98 26.08
N LEU A 7 -28.03 11.63 24.83
CA LEU A 7 -29.13 12.30 24.12
C LEU A 7 -30.50 11.95 24.74
N GLN A 8 -30.73 10.66 24.99
CA GLN A 8 -32.00 10.13 25.46
C GLN A 8 -32.15 10.19 27.01
N ARG A 9 -31.06 10.36 27.74
CA ARG A 9 -30.99 10.28 29.22
C ARG A 9 -31.55 8.97 29.79
N PHE A 10 -31.75 7.96 28.94
CA PHE A 10 -32.30 6.66 29.25
C PHE A 10 -31.74 5.64 28.25
N VAL A 11 -31.42 4.43 28.74
CA VAL A 11 -30.90 3.35 27.88
C VAL A 11 -31.99 2.30 27.70
N ASN A 12 -32.57 2.27 26.49
CA ASN A 12 -33.46 1.19 26.07
C ASN A 12 -32.63 0.11 25.38
N PRO A 13 -32.78 -1.18 25.70
CA PRO A 13 -32.08 -2.28 25.04
C PRO A 13 -32.55 -2.52 23.59
N THR A 14 -33.74 -2.08 23.20
CA THR A 14 -34.33 -2.34 21.87
C THR A 14 -33.44 -1.94 20.70
N PRO A 15 -32.78 -0.74 20.67
CA PRO A 15 -31.87 -0.35 19.59
C PRO A 15 -30.60 -1.20 19.49
N PHE A 16 -30.33 -2.03 20.48
CA PHE A 16 -29.16 -2.93 20.54
C PHE A 16 -29.53 -4.39 20.28
N SER A 17 -30.75 -4.64 19.80
CA SER A 17 -31.21 -5.99 19.43
C SER A 17 -30.47 -6.50 18.18
N LEU A 18 -30.44 -7.85 18.02
CA LEU A 18 -29.85 -8.49 16.83
C LEU A 18 -30.53 -8.02 15.54
N THR A 19 -31.85 -7.87 15.56
CA THR A 19 -32.63 -7.39 14.40
C THR A 19 -32.20 -5.99 13.99
N GLN A 20 -32.00 -5.09 14.94
CA GLN A 20 -31.53 -3.73 14.66
C GLN A 20 -30.07 -3.73 14.16
N GLY A 21 -29.22 -4.64 14.67
CA GLY A 21 -27.87 -4.83 14.18
C GLY A 21 -27.82 -5.29 12.72
N ILE A 22 -28.70 -6.21 12.33
CA ILE A 22 -28.86 -6.65 10.94
C ILE A 22 -29.34 -5.48 10.06
N GLU A 23 -30.28 -4.68 10.52
CA GLU A 23 -30.78 -3.49 9.79
C GLU A 23 -29.64 -2.49 9.53
N TYR A 24 -28.78 -2.20 10.51
CA TYR A 24 -27.61 -1.33 10.34
C TYR A 24 -26.58 -1.92 9.36
N LEU A 25 -26.39 -3.23 9.39
CA LEU A 25 -25.54 -3.90 8.40
C LEU A 25 -26.08 -3.72 6.98
N PHE A 26 -27.39 -3.89 6.79
CA PHE A 26 -28.03 -3.67 5.49
C PHE A 26 -27.89 -2.21 5.02
N MET A 27 -28.07 -1.23 5.90
CA MET A 27 -27.82 0.18 5.59
C MET A 27 -26.44 0.43 5.02
N ALA A 28 -25.42 -0.19 5.64
CA ALA A 28 -24.03 -0.08 5.19
C ALA A 28 -23.79 -0.79 3.85
N VAL A 29 -24.34 -1.99 3.68
CA VAL A 29 -24.19 -2.79 2.45
C VAL A 29 -24.89 -2.13 1.27
N VAL A 30 -26.14 -1.70 1.43
CA VAL A 30 -26.91 -1.01 0.38
C VAL A 30 -26.26 0.31 -0.02
N GLY A 31 -25.74 1.04 0.95
CA GLY A 31 -25.01 2.28 0.67
C GLY A 31 -23.71 2.07 -0.09
N GLY A 32 -23.01 0.97 0.19
CA GLY A 32 -21.72 0.60 -0.39
C GLY A 32 -20.63 0.47 0.65
N VAL A 33 -20.21 -0.77 0.88
CA VAL A 33 -19.15 -1.11 1.85
C VAL A 33 -17.84 -0.44 1.45
N GLY A 34 -17.22 0.26 2.40
CA GLY A 34 -15.94 0.96 2.16
C GLY A 34 -16.07 2.45 1.83
N HIS A 35 -17.31 2.98 1.73
CA HIS A 35 -17.55 4.41 1.46
C HIS A 35 -18.35 5.06 2.58
N VAL A 36 -17.75 6.02 3.29
CA VAL A 36 -18.41 6.74 4.40
C VAL A 36 -19.72 7.40 3.93
N TRP A 37 -19.71 8.09 2.80
CA TRP A 37 -20.90 8.69 2.20
C TRP A 37 -21.91 7.67 1.71
N GLY A 38 -21.45 6.48 1.31
CA GLY A 38 -22.31 5.33 1.02
C GLY A 38 -23.12 4.91 2.23
N ALA A 39 -22.48 4.75 3.39
CA ALA A 39 -23.18 4.39 4.63
C ALA A 39 -24.24 5.43 5.02
N VAL A 40 -23.95 6.73 4.89
CA VAL A 40 -24.91 7.82 5.14
C VAL A 40 -26.10 7.75 4.18
N LEU A 41 -25.83 7.54 2.90
CA LEU A 41 -26.85 7.38 1.85
C LEU A 41 -27.73 6.15 2.10
N GLY A 42 -27.13 5.01 2.41
CA GLY A 42 -27.83 3.76 2.72
C GLY A 42 -28.71 3.90 3.95
N ALA A 43 -28.22 4.52 5.02
CA ALA A 43 -28.99 4.80 6.22
C ALA A 43 -30.18 5.70 5.91
N GLY A 44 -29.97 6.81 5.20
CA GLY A 44 -31.05 7.73 4.81
C GLY A 44 -32.09 7.05 3.93
N LEU A 45 -31.67 6.33 2.88
CA LEU A 45 -32.56 5.64 1.95
C LEU A 45 -33.44 4.61 2.67
N ILE A 46 -32.82 3.75 3.49
CA ILE A 46 -33.54 2.68 4.20
C ILE A 46 -34.51 3.26 5.22
N THR A 47 -34.09 4.29 5.97
CA THR A 47 -34.97 4.95 6.94
C THR A 47 -36.21 5.59 6.25
N VAL A 48 -35.99 6.33 5.17
CA VAL A 48 -37.09 6.95 4.40
C VAL A 48 -37.99 5.89 3.77
N LEU A 49 -37.40 4.84 3.17
CA LEU A 49 -38.18 3.75 2.56
C LEU A 49 -39.03 3.03 3.59
N LYS A 50 -38.47 2.75 4.77
CA LYS A 50 -39.19 2.10 5.87
C LYS A 50 -40.38 2.97 6.34
N GLN A 51 -40.13 4.24 6.58
CA GLN A 51 -41.19 5.17 7.00
C GLN A 51 -42.28 5.31 5.94
N TRP A 52 -41.89 5.42 4.68
CA TRP A 52 -42.83 5.50 3.58
C TRP A 52 -43.69 4.24 3.42
N LEU A 53 -43.09 3.06 3.59
CA LEU A 53 -43.83 1.78 3.59
C LEU A 53 -44.79 1.68 4.78
N GLN A 54 -44.37 2.13 5.96
CA GLN A 54 -45.22 2.15 7.15
C GLN A 54 -46.47 3.03 6.97
N ASP A 55 -46.35 4.13 6.25
CA ASP A 55 -47.48 5.05 5.99
C ASP A 55 -48.38 4.55 4.85
N LEU A 56 -47.82 3.95 3.79
CA LEU A 56 -48.52 3.57 2.57
C LEU A 56 -49.24 2.21 2.66
N LEU A 57 -48.61 1.20 3.25
CA LEU A 57 -49.11 -0.17 3.28
C LEU A 57 -50.45 -0.32 4.04
N PRO A 58 -50.67 0.32 5.19
CA PRO A 58 -51.99 0.29 5.86
C PRO A 58 -53.10 0.89 5.04
N GLN A 59 -52.81 1.95 4.24
CA GLN A 59 -53.79 2.61 3.38
C GLN A 59 -54.23 1.74 2.19
N LEU A 60 -53.30 0.89 1.66
CA LEU A 60 -53.56 0.04 0.51
C LEU A 60 -54.16 -1.31 0.87
N LEU A 61 -53.75 -1.90 2.00
CA LEU A 61 -54.10 -3.30 2.35
C LEU A 61 -55.15 -3.41 3.46
N GLY A 62 -55.54 -2.29 4.07
CA GLY A 62 -56.62 -2.23 5.07
C GLY A 62 -56.37 -3.01 6.38
N GLN A 63 -55.20 -3.60 6.55
CA GLN A 63 -54.78 -4.33 7.73
C GLN A 63 -53.35 -4.02 8.12
N SER A 64 -53.08 -3.82 9.39
CA SER A 64 -51.75 -3.72 9.96
C SER A 64 -51.18 -5.14 10.17
N GLY A 65 -50.49 -5.66 9.17
CA GLY A 65 -49.78 -6.94 9.26
C GLY A 65 -48.27 -6.76 8.97
N ASN A 66 -47.48 -7.80 9.20
CA ASN A 66 -46.02 -7.81 8.97
C ASN A 66 -45.60 -7.76 7.47
N PHE A 67 -46.50 -7.26 6.60
CA PHE A 67 -46.25 -7.12 5.16
C PHE A 67 -45.07 -6.17 4.88
N GLU A 68 -44.83 -5.20 5.76
CA GLU A 68 -43.69 -4.26 5.68
C GLU A 68 -42.36 -5.01 5.60
N ILE A 69 -42.17 -6.04 6.44
CA ILE A 69 -40.92 -6.83 6.48
C ILE A 69 -40.73 -7.57 5.17
N ILE A 70 -41.80 -8.11 4.57
CA ILE A 70 -41.75 -8.88 3.32
C ILE A 70 -41.38 -7.94 2.16
N VAL A 71 -42.08 -6.83 2.03
CA VAL A 71 -41.83 -5.84 0.97
C VAL A 71 -40.43 -5.25 1.09
N PHE A 72 -40.01 -4.93 2.33
CA PHE A 72 -38.67 -4.45 2.61
C PHE A 72 -37.62 -5.50 2.23
N GLY A 73 -37.83 -6.79 2.59
CA GLY A 73 -36.93 -7.88 2.22
C GLY A 73 -36.77 -8.04 0.70
N ILE A 74 -37.91 -8.00 -0.03
CA ILE A 74 -37.90 -8.07 -1.51
C ILE A 74 -37.15 -6.86 -2.12
N ALA A 75 -37.43 -5.66 -1.65
CA ALA A 75 -36.76 -4.44 -2.12
C ALA A 75 -35.23 -4.53 -1.88
N MET A 76 -34.81 -5.05 -0.73
CA MET A 76 -33.41 -5.26 -0.40
C MET A 76 -32.73 -6.24 -1.34
N VAL A 77 -33.37 -7.39 -1.62
CA VAL A 77 -32.84 -8.40 -2.55
C VAL A 77 -32.66 -7.79 -3.94
N LEU A 78 -33.63 -7.04 -4.43
CA LEU A 78 -33.57 -6.39 -5.73
C LEU A 78 -32.45 -5.35 -5.82
N ILE A 79 -32.26 -4.54 -4.76
CA ILE A 79 -31.19 -3.54 -4.70
C ILE A 79 -29.83 -4.25 -4.73
N LEU A 80 -29.64 -5.30 -3.93
CA LEU A 80 -28.37 -6.06 -3.87
C LEU A 80 -28.06 -6.81 -5.18
N GLN A 81 -29.09 -7.31 -5.87
CA GLN A 81 -28.89 -7.94 -7.19
C GLN A 81 -28.44 -6.94 -8.26
N ARG A 82 -28.96 -5.70 -8.22
CA ARG A 82 -28.66 -4.68 -9.21
C ARG A 82 -27.39 -3.89 -8.89
N ALA A 83 -27.09 -3.68 -7.63
CA ALA A 83 -25.95 -2.90 -7.13
C ALA A 83 -25.10 -3.74 -6.16
N ARG A 84 -24.33 -4.69 -6.71
CA ARG A 84 -23.49 -5.62 -5.92
C ARG A 84 -22.49 -4.89 -5.02
N ASP A 85 -21.99 -3.75 -5.46
CA ASP A 85 -21.02 -2.92 -4.72
C ASP A 85 -21.70 -1.81 -3.91
N GLY A 86 -23.06 -1.83 -3.84
CA GLY A 86 -23.87 -0.78 -3.22
C GLY A 86 -24.23 0.37 -4.17
N LEU A 87 -25.05 1.29 -3.67
CA LEU A 87 -25.59 2.41 -4.47
C LEU A 87 -24.56 3.52 -4.72
N TRP A 88 -23.61 3.73 -3.78
CA TRP A 88 -22.63 4.81 -3.91
C TRP A 88 -21.75 4.70 -5.14
N PRO A 89 -21.16 3.55 -5.50
CA PRO A 89 -20.39 3.40 -6.74
C PRO A 89 -21.23 3.63 -8.00
N VAL A 90 -22.53 3.29 -7.96
CA VAL A 90 -23.44 3.55 -9.09
C VAL A 90 -23.67 5.05 -9.25
N ILE A 91 -23.90 5.78 -8.15
CA ILE A 91 -24.07 7.25 -8.17
C ILE A 91 -22.80 7.93 -8.65
N LEU A 92 -21.62 7.46 -8.21
CA LEU A 92 -20.34 8.02 -8.64
C LEU A 92 -20.09 7.91 -10.15
N LYS A 93 -20.69 6.93 -10.84
CA LYS A 93 -20.61 6.85 -12.31
C LYS A 93 -21.34 8.01 -13.02
N TYR A 94 -22.36 8.57 -12.38
CA TYR A 94 -23.14 9.69 -12.93
C TYR A 94 -22.67 11.07 -12.44
N VAL A 95 -21.89 11.09 -11.35
CA VAL A 95 -21.24 12.32 -10.90
C VAL A 95 -19.97 12.45 -11.74
N PRO A 96 -19.85 13.48 -12.60
CA PRO A 96 -18.63 13.68 -13.36
C PRO A 96 -17.49 13.77 -12.35
N ALA A 97 -16.59 12.78 -12.39
CA ALA A 97 -15.37 12.86 -11.63
C ALA A 97 -14.73 14.19 -11.98
N ARG A 98 -14.71 15.12 -11.06
CA ARG A 98 -13.99 16.37 -11.22
C ARG A 98 -12.55 15.95 -11.33
N SER A 99 -12.11 15.73 -12.56
CA SER A 99 -10.70 15.56 -12.89
C SER A 99 -10.02 16.87 -12.49
N GLN A 100 -9.79 17.02 -11.20
CA GLN A 100 -8.74 17.91 -10.78
C GLN A 100 -7.50 17.22 -11.34
N LYS A 101 -6.99 17.75 -12.47
CA LYS A 101 -5.58 17.59 -12.80
C LYS A 101 -4.87 18.03 -11.52
N ARG A 102 -4.52 17.08 -10.68
CA ARG A 102 -3.66 17.34 -9.52
C ARG A 102 -2.30 17.68 -10.15
N GLU A 103 -2.13 18.95 -10.48
CA GLU A 103 -0.81 19.45 -10.79
C GLU A 103 0.00 19.33 -9.51
N VAL A 104 1.13 18.66 -9.63
CA VAL A 104 2.07 18.60 -8.52
C VAL A 104 2.62 20.01 -8.36
N SER A 105 2.20 20.70 -7.32
CA SER A 105 2.68 22.06 -7.04
C SER A 105 4.19 22.02 -6.83
N PRO A 106 4.93 22.94 -7.46
CA PRO A 106 6.37 23.06 -7.23
C PRO A 106 6.62 23.24 -5.73
N ALA A 107 7.40 22.35 -5.14
CA ALA A 107 7.71 22.37 -3.72
C ALA A 107 9.23 22.30 -3.49
N LYS A 108 9.67 22.85 -2.36
CA LYS A 108 11.08 22.76 -1.95
C LYS A 108 11.49 21.29 -1.84
N MET A 109 12.63 20.95 -2.42
CA MET A 109 13.17 19.58 -2.39
C MET A 109 13.34 19.07 -0.96
N LEU A 110 13.03 17.79 -0.78
CA LEU A 110 13.39 17.09 0.47
C LEU A 110 14.91 17.01 0.59
N PRO A 111 15.46 17.08 1.81
CA PRO A 111 16.88 16.88 2.02
C PRO A 111 17.31 15.54 1.44
N LYS A 112 18.32 15.53 0.60
CA LYS A 112 18.92 14.28 0.11
C LYS A 112 19.92 13.76 1.13
N ARG A 113 20.05 12.43 1.17
CA ARG A 113 21.13 11.77 1.88
C ARG A 113 22.47 12.17 1.27
N ALA A 114 23.52 12.23 2.09
CA ALA A 114 24.87 12.45 1.61
C ALA A 114 25.23 11.35 0.58
N SER A 115 25.76 11.76 -0.56
CA SER A 115 26.20 10.81 -1.58
C SER A 115 27.34 9.96 -1.04
N THR A 116 27.21 8.66 -1.17
CA THR A 116 28.27 7.70 -0.80
C THR A 116 29.22 7.54 -1.97
N ALA A 117 30.53 7.62 -1.74
CA ALA A 117 31.53 7.44 -2.79
C ALA A 117 31.43 6.02 -3.37
N THR A 118 31.52 5.89 -4.68
CA THR A 118 31.51 4.60 -5.39
C THR A 118 32.59 3.68 -4.83
N GLY A 119 32.29 2.42 -4.64
CA GLY A 119 33.18 1.42 -4.03
C GLY A 119 33.17 1.36 -2.51
N THR A 120 32.50 2.33 -1.82
CA THR A 120 32.32 2.26 -0.36
C THR A 120 31.53 1.04 0.03
N LEU A 121 31.96 0.31 1.07
CA LEU A 121 31.24 -0.84 1.61
C LEU A 121 29.93 -0.37 2.26
N LEU A 122 28.79 -0.78 1.69
CA LEU A 122 27.47 -0.47 2.20
C LEU A 122 26.94 -1.56 3.11
N LEU A 123 26.99 -2.81 2.65
CA LEU A 123 26.45 -3.97 3.36
C LEU A 123 27.54 -5.02 3.53
N GLU A 124 27.65 -5.56 4.73
CA GLU A 124 28.53 -6.68 5.03
C GLU A 124 27.78 -7.67 5.92
N ALA A 125 27.59 -8.88 5.43
CA ALA A 125 27.06 -10.00 6.19
C ALA A 125 28.18 -11.00 6.42
N LYS A 126 28.38 -11.41 7.68
CA LYS A 126 29.46 -12.32 8.11
C LYS A 126 28.88 -13.57 8.74
N ALA A 127 29.13 -14.72 8.12
CA ALA A 127 28.76 -16.06 8.62
C ALA A 127 27.27 -16.13 9.12
N VAL A 128 26.37 -15.51 8.38
CA VAL A 128 24.95 -15.41 8.77
C VAL A 128 24.30 -16.78 8.68
N THR A 129 23.79 -17.25 9.81
CA THR A 129 23.03 -18.48 9.92
C THR A 129 21.59 -18.17 10.34
N LYS A 130 20.62 -18.80 9.70
CA LYS A 130 19.21 -18.73 10.07
C LYS A 130 18.63 -20.12 10.24
N ARG A 131 18.07 -20.36 11.43
CA ARG A 131 17.39 -21.60 11.79
C ARG A 131 15.91 -21.35 12.07
N PHE A 132 15.07 -22.27 11.63
CA PHE A 132 13.66 -22.32 11.95
C PHE A 132 13.38 -23.70 12.59
N GLY A 133 13.42 -23.75 13.93
CA GLY A 133 13.39 -25.04 14.63
C GLY A 133 14.56 -25.93 14.20
N GLY A 134 14.27 -27.10 13.66
CA GLY A 134 15.28 -28.05 13.16
C GLY A 134 15.80 -27.76 11.76
N LEU A 135 15.20 -26.83 11.02
CA LEU A 135 15.60 -26.50 9.64
C LEU A 135 16.64 -25.37 9.64
N VAL A 136 17.78 -25.60 8.99
CA VAL A 136 18.79 -24.57 8.72
C VAL A 136 18.53 -24.01 7.32
N ALA A 137 17.97 -22.80 7.25
CA ALA A 137 17.64 -22.14 5.98
C ALA A 137 18.83 -21.42 5.34
N ASN A 138 19.71 -20.83 6.17
CA ASN A 138 21.01 -20.29 5.75
C ASN A 138 22.07 -20.83 6.71
N ASN A 139 23.23 -21.18 6.20
CA ASN A 139 24.37 -21.72 6.98
C ASN A 139 25.64 -20.95 6.66
N GLN A 140 26.08 -20.11 7.60
CA GLN A 140 27.33 -19.34 7.55
C GLN A 140 27.53 -18.54 6.23
N LEU A 141 26.42 -17.95 5.70
CA LEU A 141 26.47 -17.19 4.46
C LEU A 141 27.15 -15.85 4.70
N SER A 142 28.13 -15.51 3.84
CA SER A 142 28.80 -14.21 3.86
C SER A 142 28.68 -13.53 2.50
N LEU A 143 28.42 -12.22 2.51
CA LEU A 143 28.38 -11.41 1.31
C LEU A 143 28.69 -9.95 1.65
N THR A 144 29.09 -9.18 0.63
CA THR A 144 29.32 -7.73 0.74
C THR A 144 28.71 -7.03 -0.46
N VAL A 145 28.14 -5.84 -0.26
CA VAL A 145 27.65 -4.98 -1.35
C VAL A 145 28.26 -3.59 -1.20
N ARG A 146 28.77 -3.04 -2.29
CA ARG A 146 29.40 -1.72 -2.34
C ARG A 146 28.52 -0.70 -3.06
N ALA A 147 28.75 0.56 -2.81
CA ALA A 147 28.14 1.66 -3.54
C ALA A 147 28.51 1.58 -5.04
N GLY A 148 27.53 1.68 -5.94
CA GLY A 148 27.72 1.53 -7.37
C GLY A 148 27.94 0.09 -7.84
N GLU A 149 27.58 -0.90 -7.03
CA GLU A 149 27.65 -2.32 -7.36
C GLU A 149 26.26 -2.92 -7.51
N VAL A 150 26.10 -3.85 -8.46
CA VAL A 150 24.94 -4.75 -8.54
C VAL A 150 25.42 -6.14 -8.18
N MET A 151 24.86 -6.69 -7.11
CA MET A 151 25.11 -8.07 -6.69
C MET A 151 23.84 -8.90 -6.81
N ALA A 152 23.94 -10.08 -7.38
CA ALA A 152 22.84 -11.03 -7.51
C ALA A 152 23.02 -12.25 -6.60
N LEU A 153 21.99 -12.59 -5.83
CA LEU A 153 21.89 -13.88 -5.15
C LEU A 153 21.12 -14.85 -6.05
N ILE A 154 21.84 -15.82 -6.58
CA ILE A 154 21.30 -16.81 -7.52
C ILE A 154 21.21 -18.17 -6.84
N GLY A 155 20.24 -18.97 -7.21
CA GLY A 155 20.07 -20.34 -6.70
C GLY A 155 18.65 -20.87 -6.87
N PRO A 156 18.43 -22.17 -6.67
CA PRO A 156 17.12 -22.79 -6.81
C PRO A 156 16.12 -22.27 -5.75
N ASN A 157 14.84 -22.58 -5.98
CA ASN A 157 13.81 -22.31 -4.98
C ASN A 157 14.09 -23.11 -3.70
N GLY A 158 13.91 -22.47 -2.54
CA GLY A 158 14.23 -23.07 -1.25
C GLY A 158 15.71 -22.95 -0.81
N ALA A 159 16.60 -22.37 -1.62
CA ALA A 159 18.03 -22.17 -1.27
C ALA A 159 18.28 -21.10 -0.19
N GLY A 160 17.24 -20.55 0.44
CA GLY A 160 17.39 -19.57 1.53
C GLY A 160 17.60 -18.12 1.10
N LYS A 161 17.49 -17.79 -0.20
CA LYS A 161 17.68 -16.42 -0.73
C LYS A 161 16.77 -15.39 -0.05
N SER A 162 15.45 -15.62 -0.06
CA SER A 162 14.48 -14.73 0.59
C SER A 162 14.66 -14.70 2.11
N THR A 163 15.15 -15.78 2.71
CA THR A 163 15.50 -15.81 4.13
C THR A 163 16.66 -14.86 4.43
N MET A 164 17.69 -14.86 3.59
CA MET A 164 18.83 -13.92 3.72
C MET A 164 18.36 -12.47 3.56
N PHE A 165 17.50 -12.17 2.58
CA PHE A 165 16.88 -10.86 2.42
C PHE A 165 16.07 -10.43 3.65
N ASN A 166 15.35 -11.37 4.28
CA ASN A 166 14.62 -11.10 5.51
C ASN A 166 15.55 -10.77 6.68
N CYS A 167 16.71 -11.45 6.77
CA CYS A 167 17.69 -11.14 7.79
C CYS A 167 18.32 -9.76 7.56
N ILE A 168 18.73 -9.44 6.33
CA ILE A 168 19.33 -8.15 5.96
C ILE A 168 18.37 -6.99 6.21
N SER A 169 17.11 -7.15 5.85
CA SER A 169 16.10 -6.08 5.97
C SER A 169 15.42 -5.99 7.34
N GLY A 170 15.86 -6.79 8.33
CA GLY A 170 15.30 -6.75 9.70
C GLY A 170 13.87 -7.28 9.83
N VAL A 171 13.38 -8.03 8.81
CA VAL A 171 12.08 -8.72 8.87
C VAL A 171 12.15 -9.93 9.80
N SER A 172 13.30 -10.61 9.82
CA SER A 172 13.57 -11.75 10.70
C SER A 172 15.00 -11.67 11.20
N PRO A 173 15.26 -11.70 12.51
CA PRO A 173 16.63 -11.65 13.01
C PRO A 173 17.44 -12.89 12.57
N ALA A 174 18.73 -12.73 12.34
CA ALA A 174 19.65 -13.84 12.16
C ALA A 174 19.72 -14.69 13.44
N SER A 175 20.00 -16.00 13.32
CA SER A 175 20.22 -16.86 14.48
C SER A 175 21.67 -16.76 14.98
N GLU A 176 22.62 -16.64 14.04
CA GLU A 176 24.05 -16.49 14.29
C GLU A 176 24.68 -15.62 13.20
N GLY A 177 25.85 -15.08 13.46
CA GLY A 177 26.58 -14.19 12.55
C GLY A 177 26.24 -12.73 12.78
N GLU A 178 26.74 -11.87 11.89
CA GLU A 178 26.61 -10.41 12.03
C GLU A 178 26.25 -9.79 10.68
N ILE A 179 25.43 -8.75 10.72
CA ILE A 179 25.07 -7.95 9.54
C ILE A 179 25.38 -6.49 9.87
N HIS A 180 26.22 -5.86 9.04
CA HIS A 180 26.57 -4.46 9.16
C HIS A 180 26.10 -3.67 7.94
N PHE A 181 25.53 -2.52 8.16
CA PHE A 181 25.14 -1.57 7.12
C PHE A 181 25.79 -0.21 7.39
N MET A 182 26.58 0.27 6.43
CA MET A 182 27.40 1.48 6.57
C MET A 182 28.27 1.48 7.85
N GLY A 183 28.82 0.31 8.21
CA GLY A 183 29.66 0.12 9.40
C GLY A 183 28.90 -0.06 10.71
N GLU A 184 27.59 0.12 10.73
CA GLU A 184 26.75 -0.09 11.93
C GLU A 184 26.13 -1.49 11.91
N ARG A 185 26.13 -2.19 13.05
CA ARG A 185 25.52 -3.51 13.19
C ARG A 185 23.99 -3.40 13.21
N ILE A 186 23.30 -4.14 12.33
CA ILE A 186 21.85 -4.00 12.10
C ILE A 186 21.03 -5.27 12.35
N ASP A 187 21.65 -6.42 12.64
CA ASP A 187 20.98 -7.73 12.77
C ASP A 187 19.90 -7.79 13.88
N HIS A 188 19.92 -6.82 14.80
CA HIS A 188 18.91 -6.69 15.86
C HIS A 188 17.97 -5.51 15.68
N MET A 189 18.10 -4.76 14.58
CA MET A 189 17.29 -3.57 14.33
C MET A 189 15.96 -3.91 13.68
N LEU A 190 14.97 -3.07 13.94
CA LEU A 190 13.68 -3.17 13.25
C LEU A 190 13.81 -2.69 11.80
N SER A 191 13.04 -3.30 10.88
CA SER A 191 13.04 -2.93 9.46
C SER A 191 12.87 -1.44 9.19
N ARG A 192 12.01 -0.74 9.97
CA ARG A 192 11.81 0.71 9.86
C ARG A 192 13.07 1.52 10.16
N ASP A 193 13.89 1.06 11.11
CA ASP A 193 15.10 1.78 11.53
C ASP A 193 16.23 1.54 10.55
N ILE A 194 16.30 0.36 9.94
CA ILE A 194 17.17 0.03 8.80
C ILE A 194 16.77 0.86 7.58
N ALA A 195 15.47 0.98 7.27
CA ALA A 195 14.99 1.80 6.17
C ALA A 195 15.36 3.29 6.34
N ARG A 196 15.25 3.83 7.56
CA ARG A 196 15.70 5.20 7.87
C ARG A 196 17.19 5.44 7.61
N ARG A 197 18.02 4.39 7.71
CA ARG A 197 19.45 4.45 7.41
C ARG A 197 19.76 4.44 5.90
N GLY A 198 18.79 4.16 5.06
CA GLY A 198 18.92 4.23 3.61
C GLY A 198 18.94 2.88 2.90
N MET A 199 18.38 1.85 3.51
CA MET A 199 18.13 0.59 2.84
C MET A 199 16.66 0.50 2.47
N SER A 200 16.34 0.30 1.19
CA SER A 200 14.96 0.06 0.74
C SER A 200 14.83 -1.32 0.14
N ARG A 201 13.65 -1.92 0.30
CA ARG A 201 13.34 -3.24 -0.23
C ARG A 201 12.02 -3.24 -1.00
N THR A 202 12.02 -3.89 -2.16
CA THR A 202 10.78 -4.30 -2.84
C THR A 202 10.37 -5.72 -2.40
N PHE A 203 9.14 -6.11 -2.69
CA PHE A 203 8.63 -7.45 -2.36
C PHE A 203 8.42 -8.27 -3.63
N GLN A 204 8.48 -9.60 -3.50
CA GLN A 204 8.25 -10.53 -4.60
C GLN A 204 6.91 -10.32 -5.32
N HIS A 205 5.85 -10.06 -4.57
CA HIS A 205 4.54 -9.73 -5.12
C HIS A 205 4.31 -8.23 -5.10
N VAL A 206 3.81 -7.70 -6.21
CA VAL A 206 3.44 -6.29 -6.32
C VAL A 206 2.40 -5.93 -5.25
N ARG A 207 2.74 -5.00 -4.38
CA ARG A 207 1.89 -4.51 -3.28
C ARG A 207 1.57 -3.04 -3.46
N LEU A 208 0.92 -2.72 -4.57
CA LEU A 208 0.38 -1.38 -4.82
C LEU A 208 -1.06 -1.30 -4.33
N LEU A 209 -1.45 -0.12 -3.88
CA LEU A 209 -2.85 0.21 -3.60
C LEU A 209 -3.53 0.53 -4.94
N GLY A 210 -4.20 -0.47 -5.53
CA GLY A 210 -4.69 -0.41 -6.91
C GLY A 210 -5.66 0.73 -7.20
N GLN A 211 -6.40 1.21 -6.20
CA GLN A 211 -7.33 2.33 -6.31
C GLN A 211 -6.66 3.71 -6.21
N MET A 212 -5.43 3.75 -5.71
CA MET A 212 -4.63 4.98 -5.64
C MET A 212 -3.88 5.21 -6.94
N THR A 213 -3.61 6.47 -7.24
CA THR A 213 -2.77 6.85 -8.39
C THR A 213 -1.33 6.37 -8.21
N VAL A 214 -0.58 6.33 -9.31
CA VAL A 214 0.87 6.06 -9.28
C VAL A 214 1.57 7.05 -8.36
N LEU A 215 1.23 8.35 -8.47
CA LEU A 215 1.79 9.41 -7.63
C LEU A 215 1.58 9.14 -6.13
N GLU A 216 0.37 8.79 -5.74
CA GLU A 216 0.03 8.51 -4.35
C GLU A 216 0.75 7.25 -3.84
N ASN A 217 0.82 6.19 -4.65
CA ASN A 217 1.57 4.97 -4.29
C ASN A 217 3.06 5.25 -4.08
N VAL A 218 3.67 6.05 -4.94
CA VAL A 218 5.10 6.39 -4.84
C VAL A 218 5.36 7.32 -3.66
N ALA A 219 4.46 8.27 -3.38
CA ALA A 219 4.56 9.19 -2.24
C ALA A 219 4.59 8.46 -0.89
N ILE A 220 3.92 7.29 -0.76
CA ILE A 220 4.00 6.45 0.46
C ILE A 220 5.47 6.10 0.78
N GLY A 221 6.31 5.89 -0.24
CA GLY A 221 7.74 5.59 -0.04
C GLY A 221 8.53 6.69 0.67
N ALA A 222 8.08 7.94 0.56
CA ALA A 222 8.71 9.07 1.24
C ALA A 222 8.23 9.27 2.69
N HIS A 223 7.30 8.46 3.20
CA HIS A 223 6.70 8.65 4.53
C HIS A 223 7.74 8.74 5.67
N LEU A 224 8.81 7.95 5.62
CA LEU A 224 9.87 7.98 6.64
C LEU A 224 10.73 9.27 6.61
N ARG A 225 10.59 10.09 5.57
CA ARG A 225 11.26 11.40 5.42
C ARG A 225 10.39 12.56 5.92
N GLY A 226 9.11 12.28 6.22
CA GLY A 226 8.19 13.21 6.89
C GLY A 226 8.41 13.23 8.40
N ASN A 227 8.13 14.37 9.01
CA ASN A 227 8.29 14.58 10.45
C ASN A 227 6.95 14.79 11.18
N LYS A 228 5.87 15.02 10.44
CA LYS A 228 4.55 15.28 11.02
C LYS A 228 3.78 14.00 11.25
N GLY A 229 3.25 13.85 12.47
CA GLY A 229 2.50 12.67 12.89
C GLY A 229 1.01 12.74 12.52
N VAL A 230 0.25 11.76 13.02
CA VAL A 230 -1.18 11.56 12.71
C VAL A 230 -2.03 12.78 13.10
N ILE A 231 -1.76 13.45 14.21
CA ILE A 231 -2.58 14.59 14.69
C ILE A 231 -2.47 15.80 13.73
N PRO A 232 -1.28 16.28 13.34
CA PRO A 232 -1.17 17.32 12.32
C PRO A 232 -1.82 16.92 10.98
N ALA A 233 -1.70 15.66 10.56
CA ALA A 233 -2.31 15.16 9.35
C ALA A 233 -3.85 15.21 9.42
N ALA A 234 -4.45 14.76 10.52
CA ALA A 234 -5.89 14.82 10.74
C ALA A 234 -6.44 16.25 10.73
N LEU A 235 -5.66 17.22 11.22
CA LEU A 235 -6.00 18.65 11.24
C LEU A 235 -5.58 19.38 9.95
N ARG A 236 -5.02 18.68 8.95
CA ARG A 236 -4.52 19.25 7.69
C ARG A 236 -3.43 20.35 7.88
N LEU A 237 -2.64 20.24 8.94
CA LEU A 237 -1.53 21.16 9.25
C LEU A 237 -0.21 20.73 8.59
N ASP A 238 -0.24 19.65 7.87
CA ASP A 238 0.91 19.02 7.17
C ASP A 238 0.97 19.32 5.68
N ARG A 239 0.06 20.13 5.14
CA ARG A 239 -0.08 20.40 3.68
C ARG A 239 1.24 20.74 2.98
N ALA A 240 2.09 21.56 3.61
CA ALA A 240 3.38 21.94 3.03
C ALA A 240 4.36 20.75 2.99
N GLU A 241 4.28 19.84 3.94
CA GLU A 241 5.06 18.60 3.95
C GLU A 241 4.53 17.63 2.90
N GLU A 242 3.21 17.43 2.86
CA GLU A 242 2.54 16.60 1.84
C GLU A 242 2.91 17.04 0.42
N GLN A 243 2.89 18.34 0.13
CA GLN A 243 3.33 18.87 -1.16
C GLN A 243 4.79 18.52 -1.50
N ARG A 244 5.70 18.55 -0.50
CA ARG A 244 7.10 18.14 -0.70
C ARG A 244 7.22 16.64 -0.98
N LEU A 245 6.45 15.81 -0.27
CA LEU A 245 6.43 14.35 -0.49
C LEU A 245 5.89 14.02 -1.89
N LEU A 246 4.81 14.68 -2.32
CA LEU A 246 4.25 14.51 -3.67
C LEU A 246 5.20 14.99 -4.76
N ALA A 247 5.89 16.11 -4.56
CA ALA A 247 6.89 16.62 -5.51
C ALA A 247 8.10 15.67 -5.61
N GLU A 248 8.51 15.04 -4.50
CA GLU A 248 9.55 14.01 -4.53
C GLU A 248 9.07 12.78 -5.29
N ALA A 249 7.83 12.32 -5.03
CA ALA A 249 7.24 11.20 -5.75
C ALA A 249 7.18 11.45 -7.26
N ALA A 250 6.75 12.63 -7.68
CA ALA A 250 6.71 13.01 -9.09
C ALA A 250 8.10 12.92 -9.74
N ARG A 251 9.14 13.42 -9.08
CA ARG A 251 10.53 13.31 -9.57
C ARG A 251 11.01 11.88 -9.70
N GLN A 252 10.67 11.01 -8.74
CA GLN A 252 11.06 9.60 -8.84
C GLN A 252 10.28 8.89 -9.95
N ILE A 253 9.02 9.24 -10.18
CA ILE A 253 8.22 8.72 -11.30
C ILE A 253 8.81 9.14 -12.64
N GLU A 254 9.20 10.40 -12.80
CA GLU A 254 9.89 10.90 -13.99
C GLU A 254 11.24 10.17 -14.20
N ARG A 255 12.03 9.99 -13.11
CA ARG A 255 13.32 9.31 -13.14
C ARG A 255 13.22 7.86 -13.63
N VAL A 256 12.14 7.15 -13.31
CA VAL A 256 11.90 5.79 -13.78
C VAL A 256 11.15 5.71 -15.11
N GLY A 257 10.81 6.85 -15.74
CA GLY A 257 10.19 6.91 -17.08
C GLY A 257 8.68 6.66 -17.08
N LEU A 258 7.98 6.93 -15.96
CA LEU A 258 6.53 6.73 -15.85
C LEU A 258 5.74 8.06 -15.75
N ALA A 259 6.29 9.19 -16.22
CA ALA A 259 5.66 10.51 -16.13
C ALA A 259 4.23 10.53 -16.69
N ASP A 260 4.00 9.91 -17.85
CA ASP A 260 2.70 9.86 -18.53
C ASP A 260 1.62 9.11 -17.73
N HIS A 261 2.03 8.23 -16.82
CA HIS A 261 1.14 7.40 -16.00
C HIS A 261 0.95 7.91 -14.58
N MET A 262 1.51 9.07 -14.24
CA MET A 262 1.59 9.60 -12.88
C MET A 262 0.23 9.66 -12.16
N PHE A 263 -0.81 10.02 -12.87
CA PHE A 263 -2.17 10.21 -12.33
C PHE A 263 -3.11 9.04 -12.62
N GLU A 264 -2.65 7.99 -13.28
CA GLU A 264 -3.43 6.78 -13.51
C GLU A 264 -3.55 5.95 -12.22
N ALA A 265 -4.63 5.17 -12.10
CA ALA A 265 -4.76 4.20 -11.02
C ALA A 265 -3.67 3.12 -11.15
N ALA A 266 -2.91 2.86 -10.09
CA ALA A 266 -1.80 1.93 -10.15
C ALA A 266 -2.22 0.51 -10.54
N GLY A 267 -3.45 0.10 -10.18
CA GLY A 267 -4.01 -1.22 -10.55
C GLY A 267 -4.36 -1.36 -12.02
N SER A 268 -4.49 -0.28 -12.79
CA SER A 268 -4.77 -0.33 -14.23
C SER A 268 -3.53 -0.56 -15.11
N LEU A 269 -2.34 -0.42 -14.53
CA LEU A 269 -1.10 -0.57 -15.26
C LEU A 269 -0.79 -2.04 -15.54
N ALA A 270 -0.08 -2.31 -16.66
CA ALA A 270 0.52 -3.61 -16.92
C ALA A 270 1.54 -3.99 -15.82
N LEU A 271 1.72 -5.29 -15.57
CA LEU A 271 2.55 -5.81 -14.48
C LEU A 271 3.98 -5.23 -14.50
N GLY A 272 4.62 -5.12 -15.66
CA GLY A 272 5.95 -4.52 -15.80
C GLY A 272 6.01 -3.08 -15.28
N LYS A 273 5.01 -2.26 -15.63
CA LYS A 273 4.92 -0.88 -15.13
C LYS A 273 4.64 -0.83 -13.63
N GLN A 274 3.82 -1.74 -13.10
CA GLN A 274 3.59 -1.84 -11.66
C GLN A 274 4.88 -2.16 -10.89
N ARG A 275 5.76 -3.02 -11.43
CA ARG A 275 7.09 -3.29 -10.86
C ARG A 275 7.96 -2.02 -10.83
N ILE A 276 7.95 -1.25 -11.91
CA ILE A 276 8.68 0.04 -11.95
C ILE A 276 8.12 1.03 -10.93
N VAL A 277 6.79 1.07 -10.72
CA VAL A 277 6.17 1.89 -9.65
C VAL A 277 6.66 1.46 -8.26
N GLU A 278 6.83 0.17 -7.99
CA GLU A 278 7.39 -0.29 -6.71
C GLU A 278 8.84 0.17 -6.51
N ILE A 279 9.65 0.14 -7.58
CA ILE A 279 11.01 0.67 -7.53
C ILE A 279 10.97 2.19 -7.29
N ALA A 280 10.13 2.93 -8.01
CA ALA A 280 9.96 4.38 -7.78
C ALA A 280 9.56 4.68 -6.32
N ARG A 281 8.65 3.88 -5.75
CA ARG A 281 8.26 3.98 -4.34
C ARG A 281 9.44 3.74 -3.40
N ALA A 282 10.26 2.73 -3.67
CA ALA A 282 11.47 2.46 -2.89
C ALA A 282 12.49 3.61 -3.00
N LEU A 283 12.67 4.18 -4.19
CA LEU A 283 13.57 5.32 -4.44
C LEU A 283 13.12 6.59 -3.70
N CYS A 284 11.83 6.75 -3.45
CA CYS A 284 11.28 7.91 -2.73
C CYS A 284 11.80 8.03 -1.29
N SER A 285 12.26 6.93 -0.68
CA SER A 285 12.90 6.95 0.64
C SER A 285 14.35 7.45 0.62
N ASP A 286 14.89 7.77 -0.58
CA ASP A 286 16.29 8.19 -0.81
C ASP A 286 17.30 7.15 -0.33
N PRO A 287 17.24 5.89 -0.86
CA PRO A 287 18.12 4.83 -0.41
C PRO A 287 19.53 4.94 -1.02
N CYS A 288 20.54 4.47 -0.28
CA CYS A 288 21.87 4.18 -0.82
C CYS A 288 22.05 2.69 -1.19
N LEU A 289 21.17 1.81 -0.65
CA LEU A 289 21.10 0.39 -0.99
C LEU A 289 19.67 -0.03 -1.30
N LEU A 290 19.48 -0.66 -2.47
CA LEU A 290 18.19 -1.18 -2.93
C LEU A 290 18.21 -2.71 -2.94
N LEU A 291 17.28 -3.33 -2.22
CA LEU A 291 17.07 -4.77 -2.20
C LEU A 291 15.89 -5.11 -3.11
N LEU A 292 16.09 -5.94 -4.14
CA LEU A 292 15.10 -6.34 -5.13
C LEU A 292 14.85 -7.85 -5.06
N ASP A 293 13.62 -8.25 -4.78
CA ASP A 293 13.22 -9.65 -4.64
C ASP A 293 12.49 -10.09 -5.91
N GLU A 294 13.15 -10.84 -6.79
CA GLU A 294 12.68 -11.34 -8.08
C GLU A 294 12.04 -10.21 -8.97
N PRO A 295 12.76 -9.11 -9.23
CA PRO A 295 12.19 -7.96 -9.91
C PRO A 295 11.79 -8.26 -11.36
N ALA A 296 12.42 -9.23 -12.03
CA ALA A 296 12.14 -9.61 -13.41
C ALA A 296 11.05 -10.68 -13.55
N ALA A 297 10.52 -11.22 -12.43
CA ALA A 297 9.53 -12.29 -12.47
C ALA A 297 8.24 -11.87 -13.19
N GLY A 298 7.83 -12.64 -14.20
CA GLY A 298 6.60 -12.40 -14.98
C GLY A 298 6.70 -11.28 -16.00
N LEU A 299 7.86 -10.65 -16.18
CA LEU A 299 8.09 -9.62 -17.18
C LEU A 299 8.36 -10.20 -18.57
N ARG A 300 7.90 -9.48 -19.59
CA ARG A 300 8.24 -9.76 -20.99
C ARG A 300 9.67 -9.31 -21.29
N TYR A 301 10.27 -9.84 -22.36
CA TYR A 301 11.65 -9.54 -22.73
C TYR A 301 11.98 -8.04 -22.77
N ARG A 302 11.16 -7.21 -23.41
CA ARG A 302 11.35 -5.75 -23.43
C ARG A 302 11.28 -5.11 -22.06
N GLU A 303 10.32 -5.54 -21.23
CA GLU A 303 10.17 -5.03 -19.86
C GLU A 303 11.38 -5.39 -19.00
N LYS A 304 11.99 -6.57 -19.22
CA LYS A 304 13.26 -6.95 -18.56
C LYS A 304 14.41 -6.04 -18.99
N GLN A 305 14.51 -5.72 -20.27
CA GLN A 305 15.52 -4.79 -20.76
C GLN A 305 15.35 -3.38 -20.17
N ASP A 306 14.13 -2.85 -20.18
CA ASP A 306 13.83 -1.54 -19.58
C ASP A 306 14.19 -1.51 -18.09
N LEU A 307 13.93 -2.62 -17.37
CA LEU A 307 14.32 -2.77 -15.97
C LEU A 307 15.84 -2.82 -15.80
N ALA A 308 16.54 -3.61 -16.62
CA ALA A 308 18.02 -3.70 -16.59
C ALA A 308 18.67 -2.34 -16.84
N ASP A 309 18.17 -1.57 -17.82
CA ASP A 309 18.63 -0.21 -18.13
C ASP A 309 18.39 0.74 -16.95
N LEU A 310 17.24 0.62 -16.29
CA LEU A 310 16.95 1.40 -15.08
C LEU A 310 17.95 1.07 -13.97
N LEU A 311 18.19 -0.22 -13.67
CA LEU A 311 19.13 -0.64 -12.65
C LEU A 311 20.57 -0.22 -12.97
N GLY A 312 20.96 -0.29 -14.26
CA GLY A 312 22.24 0.21 -14.75
C GLY A 312 22.45 1.72 -14.49
N ARG A 313 21.40 2.53 -14.74
CA ARG A 313 21.42 3.98 -14.42
C ARG A 313 21.54 4.21 -12.92
N LEU A 314 20.76 3.54 -12.09
CA LEU A 314 20.80 3.67 -10.64
C LEU A 314 22.19 3.29 -10.07
N ARG A 315 22.80 2.22 -10.62
CA ARG A 315 24.15 1.82 -10.31
C ARG A 315 25.16 2.93 -10.65
N SER A 316 25.07 3.52 -11.85
CA SER A 316 25.99 4.57 -12.29
C SER A 316 25.88 5.85 -11.44
N GLU A 317 24.74 6.07 -10.79
CA GLU A 317 24.52 7.14 -9.82
C GLU A 317 25.09 6.82 -8.42
N GLY A 318 25.77 5.67 -8.25
CA GLY A 318 26.42 5.25 -7.00
C GLY A 318 25.53 4.41 -6.06
N MET A 319 24.32 4.01 -6.49
CA MET A 319 23.45 3.17 -5.69
C MET A 319 23.97 1.74 -5.64
N GLY A 320 24.05 1.15 -4.44
CA GLY A 320 24.25 -0.30 -4.27
C GLY A 320 22.95 -1.03 -4.54
N ILE A 321 23.00 -2.13 -5.26
CA ILE A 321 21.82 -2.95 -5.58
C ILE A 321 22.12 -4.40 -5.22
N LEU A 322 21.27 -5.00 -4.39
CA LEU A 322 21.28 -6.44 -4.13
C LEU A 322 19.98 -7.04 -4.63
N LEU A 323 20.06 -7.96 -5.57
CA LEU A 323 18.87 -8.60 -6.13
C LEU A 323 18.89 -10.11 -5.92
N VAL A 324 17.72 -10.70 -5.79
CA VAL A 324 17.47 -12.13 -5.86
C VAL A 324 16.87 -12.41 -7.21
N GLU A 325 17.46 -13.33 -7.97
CA GLU A 325 16.93 -13.80 -9.24
C GLU A 325 17.15 -15.29 -9.44
N HIS A 326 16.33 -15.87 -10.26
CA HIS A 326 16.46 -17.23 -10.77
C HIS A 326 16.54 -17.26 -12.31
N ASP A 327 16.30 -16.13 -12.94
CA ASP A 327 16.38 -15.92 -14.38
C ASP A 327 17.79 -15.47 -14.74
N MET A 328 18.57 -16.43 -15.28
CA MET A 328 19.98 -16.21 -15.64
C MET A 328 20.13 -15.27 -16.84
N ASP A 329 19.11 -15.16 -17.70
CA ASP A 329 19.15 -14.27 -18.86
C ASP A 329 19.00 -12.80 -18.47
N PHE A 330 18.48 -12.55 -17.26
CA PHE A 330 18.33 -11.20 -16.73
C PHE A 330 19.57 -10.72 -15.98
N VAL A 331 20.30 -11.63 -15.30
CA VAL A 331 21.48 -11.34 -14.49
C VAL A 331 22.71 -11.18 -15.34
#